data_199b50eba34e8afcc9da97d6efa658ff
#
_entry.id   199b50eba34e8afcc9da97d6efa658ff
#
_cell.length_a   1.000
_cell.length_b   1.000
_cell.length_c   1.000
_cell.angle_alpha   90.00
_cell.angle_beta   90.00
_cell.angle_gamma   90.00
#
_symmetry.space_group_name_H-M   'P 1'
#
loop_
_entity.id
_entity.type
_entity.pdbx_description
1 polymer ?
#
loop_
_entity_poly.entity_id
_entity_poly.type
_entity_poly.pdbx_seq_one_letter_code
_entity_poly.pdbx_strand_id
1 'polypeptide(L)'
;MESGDFENEFNKAKKNFIPNLLYAISKSCDVDNIETDLVLGVPASNLGISEELKEKLLNKSFNFNLFEVTKNIKINKVATVAEGLSSFYTLPKEERVKDLVILDIGGRTWNICVSSGGKCIMKFTVPGGMIDLYSEIQEDYNKLGNNADVEEIIRLIKNDTIDASKAKERFVKDKLNKVRLKVPNFSTYKIWGAGGGSLDLQDALRENLGNINFVPDPLFSNVKGNKLIAEAKWGK
;
A
#
# COMPACT_ATOMS: atom_id res chain seq x y z
N MET A 1 10.51 -6.42 19.34
CA MET A 1 9.67 -5.47 18.56
C MET A 1 8.34 -5.47 19.27
N GLU A 2 7.99 -4.37 19.91
CA GLU A 2 6.67 -4.23 20.49
C GLU A 2 5.64 -4.29 19.37
N SER A 3 4.57 -5.05 19.59
CA SER A 3 3.42 -5.16 18.69
C SER A 3 2.88 -3.75 18.47
N GLY A 4 3.05 -3.21 17.26
CA GLY A 4 2.44 -1.92 16.93
C GLY A 4 0.93 -2.07 16.98
N ASP A 5 0.27 -1.30 17.84
CA ASP A 5 -1.18 -1.23 17.86
C ASP A 5 -1.71 -0.97 16.45
N PHE A 6 -2.58 -1.86 15.95
CA PHE A 6 -3.27 -1.66 14.70
C PHE A 6 -4.27 -0.52 14.86
N GLU A 7 -3.83 0.72 14.59
CA GLU A 7 -4.73 1.87 14.58
C GLU A 7 -5.83 1.68 13.54
N ASN A 8 -7.07 1.69 13.99
CA ASN A 8 -8.26 1.57 13.13
C ASN A 8 -8.61 2.85 12.35
N GLU A 9 -7.84 3.92 12.51
CA GLU A 9 -8.07 5.18 11.80
C GLU A 9 -7.58 5.12 10.34
N PHE A 10 -8.49 5.28 9.40
CA PHE A 10 -8.19 5.29 7.96
C PHE A 10 -7.64 6.63 7.46
N ASN A 11 -7.91 7.72 8.17
CA ASN A 11 -7.41 9.03 7.81
C ASN A 11 -5.96 9.20 8.31
N LYS A 12 -5.00 9.11 7.39
CA LYS A 12 -3.56 9.27 7.71
C LYS A 12 -3.22 10.59 8.39
N ALA A 13 -4.00 11.66 8.17
CA ALA A 13 -3.76 12.94 8.82
C ALA A 13 -4.17 12.96 10.30
N LYS A 14 -5.14 12.12 10.68
CA LYS A 14 -5.57 11.95 12.09
C LYS A 14 -4.69 10.98 12.87
N LYS A 15 -3.99 10.08 12.19
CA LYS A 15 -3.06 9.15 12.83
C LYS A 15 -1.88 9.90 13.42
N ASN A 16 -1.38 9.41 14.54
CA ASN A 16 -0.07 9.80 15.05
C ASN A 16 1.05 9.07 14.28
N PHE A 17 1.18 9.36 12.97
CA PHE A 17 2.17 8.70 12.09
C PHE A 17 3.55 9.33 12.17
N ILE A 18 3.67 10.54 12.76
CA ILE A 18 4.92 11.31 12.79
C ILE A 18 6.06 10.53 13.45
N PRO A 19 5.91 9.88 14.62
CA PRO A 19 6.99 9.09 15.21
C PRO A 19 7.51 7.99 14.27
N ASN A 20 6.61 7.24 13.65
CA ASN A 20 6.97 6.17 12.72
C ASN A 20 7.66 6.71 11.46
N LEU A 21 7.22 7.85 10.94
CA LEU A 21 7.85 8.53 9.80
C LEU A 21 9.27 8.99 10.17
N LEU A 22 9.44 9.65 11.31
CA LEU A 22 10.74 10.13 11.78
C LEU A 22 11.71 8.96 12.06
N TYR A 23 11.21 7.88 12.63
CA TYR A 23 11.98 6.64 12.81
C TYR A 23 12.44 6.07 11.46
N ALA A 24 11.54 5.96 10.47
CA ALA A 24 11.89 5.46 9.14
C ALA A 24 12.93 6.35 8.44
N ILE A 25 12.78 7.68 8.51
CA ILE A 25 13.77 8.63 7.97
C ILE A 25 15.12 8.44 8.67
N SER A 26 15.14 8.32 10.00
CA SER A 26 16.38 8.13 10.79
C SER A 26 17.11 6.84 10.45
N LYS A 27 16.38 5.80 10.01
CA LYS A 27 16.94 4.51 9.59
C LYS A 27 17.39 4.47 8.13
N SER A 28 17.05 5.50 7.35
CA SER A 28 17.43 5.56 5.92
C SER A 28 18.87 6.08 5.68
N CYS A 29 19.51 6.64 6.70
CA CYS A 29 20.90 7.14 6.64
C CYS A 29 21.53 7.19 8.04
N ASP A 30 22.87 7.16 8.08
CA ASP A 30 23.67 7.10 9.31
C ASP A 30 24.07 8.47 9.88
N VAL A 31 23.36 9.55 9.47
CA VAL A 31 23.63 10.91 9.97
C VAL A 31 22.60 11.35 11.00
N ASP A 32 22.98 12.30 11.86
CA ASP A 32 22.10 12.81 12.92
C ASP A 32 21.31 14.05 12.50
N ASN A 33 21.84 14.83 11.57
CA ASN A 33 21.18 15.98 10.99
C ASN A 33 20.76 15.66 9.55
N ILE A 34 19.45 15.54 9.33
CA ILE A 34 18.87 15.09 8.07
C ILE A 34 18.00 16.21 7.48
N GLU A 35 18.31 16.64 6.27
CA GLU A 35 17.39 17.44 5.46
C GLU A 35 16.79 16.58 4.35
N THR A 36 15.46 16.58 4.22
CA THR A 36 14.79 15.66 3.29
C THR A 36 13.57 16.29 2.62
N ASP A 37 13.27 15.79 1.42
CA ASP A 37 12.03 16.03 0.68
C ASP A 37 11.17 14.75 0.76
N LEU A 38 9.86 14.87 0.95
CA LEU A 38 8.97 13.71 1.14
C LEU A 38 7.89 13.59 0.06
N VAL A 39 7.71 12.39 -0.45
CA VAL A 39 6.50 12.00 -1.19
C VAL A 39 5.75 10.95 -0.37
N LEU A 40 4.50 11.25 -0.01
CA LEU A 40 3.66 10.38 0.82
C LEU A 40 2.57 9.72 -0.03
N GLY A 41 2.43 8.40 0.08
CA GLY A 41 1.30 7.67 -0.47
C GLY A 41 0.04 7.90 0.37
N VAL A 42 -1.08 8.16 -0.28
CA VAL A 42 -2.41 8.24 0.36
C VAL A 42 -3.42 7.42 -0.43
N PRO A 43 -4.40 6.76 0.21
CA PRO A 43 -5.46 6.09 -0.51
C PRO A 43 -6.17 7.04 -1.48
N ALA A 44 -6.56 6.55 -2.65
CA ALA A 44 -7.19 7.39 -3.68
C ALA A 44 -8.48 8.07 -3.20
N SER A 45 -9.20 7.44 -2.27
CA SER A 45 -10.40 8.00 -1.60
C SER A 45 -10.09 9.16 -0.65
N ASN A 46 -8.83 9.32 -0.22
CA ASN A 46 -8.43 10.26 0.83
C ASN A 46 -7.47 11.36 0.34
N LEU A 47 -7.45 11.65 -0.95
CA LEU A 47 -6.60 12.71 -1.50
C LEU A 47 -6.88 14.09 -0.90
N GLY A 48 -8.08 14.33 -0.38
CA GLY A 48 -8.46 15.58 0.30
C GLY A 48 -7.63 15.91 1.55
N ILE A 49 -6.96 14.91 2.18
CA ILE A 49 -6.09 15.13 3.35
C ILE A 49 -4.69 15.65 3.00
N SER A 50 -4.39 15.83 1.72
CA SER A 50 -3.05 16.21 1.25
C SER A 50 -2.56 17.52 1.85
N GLU A 51 -3.43 18.51 1.97
CA GLU A 51 -3.07 19.83 2.54
C GLU A 51 -2.80 19.70 4.05
N GLU A 52 -3.63 18.95 4.78
CA GLU A 52 -3.41 18.71 6.22
C GLU A 52 -2.07 17.99 6.48
N LEU A 53 -1.71 17.02 5.65
CA LEU A 53 -0.40 16.35 5.74
C LEU A 53 0.75 17.29 5.44
N LYS A 54 0.60 18.19 4.46
CA LYS A 54 1.61 19.23 4.17
C LYS A 54 1.76 20.20 5.33
N GLU A 55 0.67 20.69 5.91
CA GLU A 55 0.72 21.60 7.07
C GLU A 55 1.47 21.01 8.26
N LYS A 56 1.32 19.68 8.49
CA LYS A 56 2.03 18.98 9.56
C LYS A 56 3.51 18.80 9.31
N LEU A 57 3.97 18.80 8.06
CA LEU A 57 5.32 18.35 7.71
C LEU A 57 6.15 19.39 6.93
N LEU A 58 5.55 20.20 6.06
CA LEU A 58 6.27 21.12 5.19
C LEU A 58 7.01 22.19 5.99
N ASN A 59 8.29 22.35 5.74
CA ASN A 59 9.19 23.29 6.44
C ASN A 59 9.23 23.06 7.97
N LYS A 60 8.92 21.86 8.45
CA LYS A 60 9.03 21.51 9.87
C LYS A 60 10.38 20.90 10.17
N SER A 61 10.83 21.19 11.40
CA SER A 61 12.02 20.60 12.00
C SER A 61 11.62 19.81 13.24
N PHE A 62 12.14 18.60 13.37
CA PHE A 62 11.88 17.69 14.48
C PHE A 62 13.19 17.38 15.18
N ASN A 63 13.22 17.57 16.49
CA ASN A 63 14.35 17.23 17.34
C ASN A 63 13.87 16.19 18.37
N PHE A 64 14.50 15.04 18.44
CA PHE A 64 14.12 13.95 19.32
C PHE A 64 15.29 13.00 19.58
N ASN A 65 15.19 12.24 20.65
CA ASN A 65 16.17 11.19 20.95
C ASN A 65 15.69 9.86 20.39
N LEU A 66 16.56 9.25 19.58
CA LEU A 66 16.39 7.87 19.13
C LEU A 66 17.42 7.02 19.89
N PHE A 67 16.97 6.27 20.91
CA PHE A 67 17.81 5.68 21.91
C PHE A 67 18.68 6.77 22.59
N GLU A 68 20.01 6.66 22.54
CA GLU A 68 20.94 7.61 23.15
C GLU A 68 21.42 8.71 22.18
N VAL A 69 20.92 8.72 20.94
CA VAL A 69 21.38 9.66 19.89
C VAL A 69 20.29 10.70 19.60
N THR A 70 20.66 11.98 19.67
CA THR A 70 19.78 13.09 19.27
C THR A 70 19.75 13.18 17.75
N LYS A 71 18.55 13.10 17.17
CA LYS A 71 18.30 13.27 15.73
C LYS A 71 17.60 14.59 15.45
N ASN A 72 18.04 15.29 14.40
CA ASN A 72 17.43 16.50 13.88
C ASN A 72 16.99 16.24 12.44
N ILE A 73 15.68 16.30 12.18
CA ILE A 73 15.13 16.08 10.84
C ILE A 73 14.38 17.32 10.38
N LYS A 74 14.81 17.90 9.26
CA LYS A 74 14.14 19.01 8.60
C LYS A 74 13.52 18.54 7.30
N ILE A 75 12.23 18.77 7.15
CA ILE A 75 11.45 18.43 5.96
C ILE A 75 11.28 19.68 5.11
N ASN A 76 11.93 19.73 3.95
CA ASN A 76 11.94 20.92 3.10
C ASN A 76 10.76 20.96 2.11
N LYS A 77 10.38 19.81 1.53
CA LYS A 77 9.27 19.71 0.58
C LYS A 77 8.40 18.51 0.91
N VAL A 78 7.11 18.65 0.63
CA VAL A 78 6.14 17.56 0.78
C VAL A 78 5.24 17.48 -0.44
N ALA A 79 5.07 16.27 -0.97
CA ALA A 79 4.06 15.96 -1.98
C ALA A 79 3.27 14.72 -1.55
N THR A 80 2.06 14.60 -2.03
CA THR A 80 1.23 13.41 -1.85
C THR A 80 0.88 12.80 -3.19
N VAL A 81 0.73 11.50 -3.23
CA VAL A 81 0.35 10.74 -4.41
C VAL A 81 -0.62 9.63 -4.03
N ALA A 82 -1.54 9.29 -4.92
CA ALA A 82 -2.44 8.17 -4.69
C ALA A 82 -1.65 6.85 -4.71
N GLU A 83 -1.88 6.00 -3.71
CA GLU A 83 -1.41 4.62 -3.70
C GLU A 83 -1.91 3.90 -4.96
N GLY A 84 -1.15 2.93 -5.46
CA GLY A 84 -1.39 2.30 -6.76
C GLY A 84 -0.91 3.14 -7.96
N LEU A 85 -1.11 4.47 -7.96
CA LEU A 85 -0.51 5.34 -8.97
C LEU A 85 1.02 5.41 -8.82
N SER A 86 1.55 5.37 -7.60
CA SER A 86 2.99 5.30 -7.37
C SER A 86 3.57 4.04 -8.00
N SER A 87 2.94 2.88 -7.78
CA SER A 87 3.37 1.60 -8.35
C SER A 87 3.38 1.61 -9.89
N PHE A 88 2.48 2.36 -10.54
CA PHE A 88 2.47 2.54 -12.00
C PHE A 88 3.81 3.09 -12.52
N TYR A 89 4.45 3.99 -11.79
CA TYR A 89 5.72 4.59 -12.24
C TYR A 89 6.90 3.63 -12.17
N THR A 90 6.78 2.50 -11.45
CA THR A 90 7.83 1.46 -11.43
C THR A 90 7.83 0.57 -12.68
N LEU A 91 6.75 0.61 -13.48
CA LEU A 91 6.68 -0.13 -14.72
C LEU A 91 7.59 0.47 -15.80
N PRO A 92 8.14 -0.36 -16.72
CA PRO A 92 8.85 0.12 -17.90
C PRO A 92 7.99 1.09 -18.73
N LYS A 93 8.62 2.05 -19.42
CA LYS A 93 7.91 3.07 -20.20
C LYS A 93 6.99 2.47 -21.26
N GLU A 94 7.44 1.40 -21.94
CA GLU A 94 6.70 0.64 -22.94
C GLU A 94 5.46 -0.08 -22.41
N GLU A 95 5.45 -0.42 -21.13
CA GLU A 95 4.26 -0.96 -20.48
C GLU A 95 3.29 0.15 -20.07
N ARG A 96 3.80 1.27 -19.57
CA ARG A 96 2.96 2.39 -19.10
C ARG A 96 2.09 3.02 -20.17
N VAL A 97 2.48 2.94 -21.45
CA VAL A 97 1.68 3.51 -22.56
C VAL A 97 0.48 2.63 -22.95
N LYS A 98 0.43 1.39 -22.47
CA LYS A 98 -0.68 0.45 -22.72
C LYS A 98 -1.87 0.76 -21.83
N ASP A 99 -3.03 0.22 -22.19
CA ASP A 99 -4.21 0.21 -21.34
C ASP A 99 -4.00 -0.82 -20.23
N LEU A 100 -3.94 -0.36 -18.99
CA LEU A 100 -3.65 -1.21 -17.86
C LEU A 100 -4.40 -0.81 -16.59
N VAL A 101 -4.54 -1.79 -15.70
CA VAL A 101 -5.07 -1.61 -14.34
C VAL A 101 -4.02 -2.11 -13.34
N ILE A 102 -3.67 -1.26 -12.38
CA ILE A 102 -2.90 -1.64 -11.19
C ILE A 102 -3.89 -2.00 -10.08
N LEU A 103 -3.73 -3.18 -9.49
CA LEU A 103 -4.40 -3.65 -8.28
C LEU A 103 -3.37 -3.59 -7.15
N ASP A 104 -3.33 -2.49 -6.42
CA ASP A 104 -2.43 -2.33 -5.27
C ASP A 104 -3.13 -2.83 -4.00
N ILE A 105 -2.76 -4.03 -3.58
CA ILE A 105 -3.40 -4.77 -2.50
C ILE A 105 -2.62 -4.57 -1.20
N GLY A 106 -3.17 -3.76 -0.33
CA GLY A 106 -2.62 -3.46 0.99
C GLY A 106 -3.30 -4.22 2.13
N GLY A 107 -2.91 -3.89 3.36
CA GLY A 107 -3.48 -4.48 4.57
C GLY A 107 -4.96 -4.15 4.78
N ARG A 108 -5.41 -2.96 4.39
CA ARG A 108 -6.77 -2.45 4.66
C ARG A 108 -7.59 -2.13 3.41
N THR A 109 -6.93 -1.98 2.25
CA THR A 109 -7.56 -1.49 1.03
C THR A 109 -6.93 -2.10 -0.20
N TRP A 110 -7.71 -2.14 -1.28
CA TRP A 110 -7.22 -2.27 -2.64
C TRP A 110 -7.28 -0.88 -3.29
N ASN A 111 -6.14 -0.33 -3.67
CA ASN A 111 -6.08 0.92 -4.40
C ASN A 111 -5.92 0.62 -5.89
N ILE A 112 -6.84 1.16 -6.68
CA ILE A 112 -6.94 0.86 -8.11
C ILE A 112 -6.51 2.07 -8.91
N CYS A 113 -5.58 1.85 -9.84
CA CYS A 113 -5.19 2.85 -10.83
C CYS A 113 -5.44 2.29 -12.23
N VAL A 114 -6.29 2.96 -13.00
CA VAL A 114 -6.55 2.66 -14.40
C VAL A 114 -5.80 3.66 -15.26
N SER A 115 -5.05 3.18 -16.22
CA SER A 115 -4.21 4.00 -17.10
C SER A 115 -4.46 3.66 -18.56
N SER A 116 -4.42 4.67 -19.41
CA SER A 116 -4.47 4.58 -20.86
C SER A 116 -3.51 5.60 -21.48
N GLY A 117 -2.77 5.21 -22.49
CA GLY A 117 -1.82 6.09 -23.19
C GLY A 117 -0.79 6.73 -22.25
N GLY A 118 -0.38 6.06 -21.19
CA GLY A 118 0.61 6.55 -20.21
C GLY A 118 0.06 7.53 -19.18
N LYS A 119 -1.25 7.73 -19.12
CA LYS A 119 -1.91 8.64 -18.18
C LYS A 119 -2.90 7.88 -17.29
N CYS A 120 -2.89 8.18 -15.99
CA CYS A 120 -3.93 7.71 -15.08
C CYS A 120 -5.26 8.39 -15.45
N ILE A 121 -6.24 7.59 -15.89
CA ILE A 121 -7.57 8.06 -16.28
C ILE A 121 -8.61 7.86 -15.16
N MET A 122 -8.37 6.91 -14.26
CA MET A 122 -9.24 6.66 -13.11
C MET A 122 -8.43 6.13 -11.94
N LYS A 123 -8.80 6.52 -10.73
CA LYS A 123 -8.26 5.95 -9.49
C LYS A 123 -9.33 5.92 -8.42
N PHE A 124 -9.37 4.83 -7.66
CA PHE A 124 -10.32 4.66 -6.56
C PHE A 124 -9.82 3.61 -5.58
N THR A 125 -10.47 3.56 -4.43
CA THR A 125 -10.19 2.58 -3.37
C THR A 125 -11.37 1.63 -3.23
N VAL A 126 -11.09 0.34 -3.11
CA VAL A 126 -12.02 -0.70 -2.66
C VAL A 126 -11.67 -1.03 -1.21
N PRO A 127 -12.59 -0.83 -0.25
CA PRO A 127 -12.36 -1.17 1.15
C PRO A 127 -12.16 -2.67 1.37
N GLY A 128 -11.42 -2.99 2.43
CA GLY A 128 -11.10 -4.35 2.84
C GLY A 128 -9.84 -4.87 2.16
N GLY A 129 -8.80 -5.11 2.94
CA GLY A 129 -7.50 -5.63 2.53
C GLY A 129 -7.15 -6.94 3.20
N MET A 130 -5.85 -7.23 3.33
CA MET A 130 -5.38 -8.50 3.88
C MET A 130 -5.77 -8.71 5.35
N ILE A 131 -5.88 -7.62 6.13
CA ILE A 131 -6.29 -7.71 7.55
C ILE A 131 -7.73 -8.22 7.64
N ASP A 132 -8.63 -7.73 6.77
CA ASP A 132 -10.02 -8.17 6.74
C ASP A 132 -10.12 -9.65 6.38
N LEU A 133 -9.33 -10.12 5.40
CA LEU A 133 -9.26 -11.54 5.04
C LEU A 133 -8.79 -12.40 6.22
N TYR A 134 -7.70 -11.98 6.89
CA TYR A 134 -7.18 -12.75 8.02
C TYR A 134 -8.13 -12.73 9.22
N SER A 135 -8.86 -11.63 9.45
CA SER A 135 -9.90 -11.56 10.48
C SER A 135 -11.07 -12.49 10.18
N GLU A 136 -11.50 -12.60 8.91
CA GLU A 136 -12.53 -13.55 8.49
C GLU A 136 -12.08 -15.01 8.74
N ILE A 137 -10.84 -15.34 8.39
CA ILE A 137 -10.28 -16.66 8.66
C ILE A 137 -10.17 -16.93 10.16
N GLN A 138 -9.78 -15.94 10.95
CA GLN A 138 -9.72 -16.02 12.42
C GLN A 138 -11.08 -16.36 13.01
N GLU A 139 -12.13 -15.62 12.60
CA GLU A 139 -13.48 -15.88 13.07
C GLU A 139 -13.93 -17.32 12.77
N ASP A 140 -13.69 -17.78 11.53
CA ASP A 140 -14.07 -19.14 11.13
C ASP A 140 -13.26 -20.21 11.90
N TYR A 141 -11.97 -19.98 12.13
CA TYR A 141 -11.11 -20.86 12.91
C TYR A 141 -11.55 -20.95 14.39
N ASN A 142 -11.90 -19.80 14.99
CA ASN A 142 -12.31 -19.74 16.37
C ASN A 142 -13.73 -20.30 16.62
N LYS A 143 -14.63 -20.26 15.62
CA LYS A 143 -15.93 -20.95 15.69
C LYS A 143 -15.81 -22.47 15.84
N LEU A 144 -14.66 -23.05 15.46
CA LEU A 144 -14.38 -24.49 15.65
C LEU A 144 -13.87 -24.85 17.05
N GLY A 145 -13.90 -23.90 17.99
CA GLY A 145 -13.46 -24.10 19.38
C GLY A 145 -11.99 -23.74 19.63
N ASN A 146 -11.33 -23.11 18.66
CA ASN A 146 -9.98 -22.59 18.81
C ASN A 146 -10.00 -21.18 19.40
N ASN A 147 -8.81 -20.64 19.75
CA ASN A 147 -8.66 -19.28 20.26
C ASN A 147 -7.34 -18.68 19.76
N ALA A 148 -7.35 -18.24 18.51
CA ALA A 148 -6.21 -17.62 17.88
C ALA A 148 -6.49 -16.13 17.61
N ASP A 149 -5.47 -15.28 17.70
CA ASP A 149 -5.51 -13.91 17.18
C ASP A 149 -5.14 -13.85 15.68
N VAL A 150 -5.25 -12.68 15.08
CA VAL A 150 -4.95 -12.48 13.64
C VAL A 150 -3.49 -12.77 13.32
N GLU A 151 -2.56 -12.43 14.21
CA GLU A 151 -1.12 -12.66 14.00
C GLU A 151 -0.82 -14.16 14.02
N GLU A 152 -1.48 -14.89 14.90
CA GLU A 152 -1.37 -16.34 14.95
C GLU A 152 -1.96 -17.00 13.71
N ILE A 153 -3.12 -16.55 13.21
CA ILE A 153 -3.69 -17.02 11.95
C ILE A 153 -2.73 -16.82 10.78
N ILE A 154 -2.10 -15.66 10.67
CA ILE A 154 -1.09 -15.40 9.63
C ILE A 154 0.06 -16.40 9.72
N ARG A 155 0.53 -16.71 10.94
CA ARG A 155 1.58 -17.70 11.18
C ARG A 155 1.13 -19.11 10.80
N LEU A 156 -0.07 -19.51 11.19
CA LEU A 156 -0.63 -20.83 10.89
C LEU A 156 -0.82 -21.05 9.39
N ILE A 157 -1.24 -20.01 8.65
CA ILE A 157 -1.32 -20.05 7.18
C ILE A 157 0.06 -20.19 6.55
N LYS A 158 1.06 -19.40 7.02
CA LYS A 158 2.43 -19.45 6.49
C LYS A 158 3.13 -20.78 6.73
N ASN A 159 2.73 -21.49 7.77
CA ASN A 159 3.27 -22.81 8.12
C ASN A 159 2.41 -23.98 7.56
N ASP A 160 1.50 -23.70 6.62
CA ASP A 160 0.59 -24.67 6.01
C ASP A 160 -0.27 -25.46 7.01
N THR A 161 -0.49 -24.92 8.22
CA THR A 161 -1.35 -25.52 9.24
C THR A 161 -2.83 -25.26 8.96
N ILE A 162 -3.14 -24.12 8.35
CA ILE A 162 -4.48 -23.74 7.89
C ILE A 162 -4.46 -23.60 6.37
N ASP A 163 -5.32 -24.33 5.68
CA ASP A 163 -5.59 -24.11 4.26
C ASP A 163 -6.53 -22.90 4.08
N ALA A 164 -5.98 -21.77 3.66
CA ALA A 164 -6.71 -20.55 3.40
C ALA A 164 -7.16 -20.38 1.92
N SER A 165 -6.92 -21.37 1.05
CA SER A 165 -7.09 -21.25 -0.40
C SER A 165 -8.50 -20.81 -0.79
N LYS A 166 -9.53 -21.47 -0.24
CA LYS A 166 -10.94 -21.11 -0.50
C LYS A 166 -11.33 -19.73 0.02
N ALA A 167 -10.82 -19.32 1.18
CA ALA A 167 -11.07 -18.00 1.73
C ALA A 167 -10.42 -16.91 0.84
N LYS A 168 -9.17 -17.12 0.41
CA LYS A 168 -8.45 -16.23 -0.51
C LYS A 168 -9.17 -16.10 -1.86
N GLU A 169 -9.64 -17.21 -2.43
CA GLU A 169 -10.37 -17.21 -3.69
C GLU A 169 -11.69 -16.42 -3.58
N ARG A 170 -12.51 -16.70 -2.55
CA ARG A 170 -13.75 -15.96 -2.29
C ARG A 170 -13.49 -14.47 -2.11
N PHE A 171 -12.48 -14.11 -1.33
CA PHE A 171 -12.09 -12.73 -1.07
C PHE A 171 -11.68 -12.01 -2.36
N VAL A 172 -10.81 -12.60 -3.17
CA VAL A 172 -10.37 -12.04 -4.45
C VAL A 172 -11.56 -11.85 -5.38
N LYS A 173 -12.44 -12.84 -5.51
CA LYS A 173 -13.64 -12.78 -6.35
C LYS A 173 -14.56 -11.62 -5.95
N ASP A 174 -14.82 -11.43 -4.64
CA ASP A 174 -15.63 -10.30 -4.14
C ASP A 174 -14.99 -8.95 -4.52
N LYS A 175 -13.68 -8.78 -4.26
CA LYS A 175 -12.99 -7.53 -4.57
C LYS A 175 -12.93 -7.24 -6.06
N LEU A 176 -12.64 -8.24 -6.89
CA LEU A 176 -12.63 -8.09 -8.36
C LEU A 176 -14.01 -7.73 -8.91
N ASN A 177 -15.10 -8.26 -8.35
CA ASN A 177 -16.45 -7.86 -8.74
C ASN A 177 -16.67 -6.36 -8.48
N LYS A 178 -16.23 -5.84 -7.33
CA LYS A 178 -16.32 -4.40 -7.02
C LYS A 178 -15.46 -3.54 -7.98
N VAL A 179 -14.31 -4.04 -8.40
CA VAL A 179 -13.47 -3.38 -9.41
C VAL A 179 -14.16 -3.37 -10.77
N ARG A 180 -14.66 -4.53 -11.23
CA ARG A 180 -15.34 -4.68 -12.53
C ARG A 180 -16.57 -3.78 -12.67
N LEU A 181 -17.30 -3.55 -11.58
CA LEU A 181 -18.45 -2.62 -11.58
C LEU A 181 -18.04 -1.17 -11.85
N LYS A 182 -16.81 -0.78 -11.51
CA LYS A 182 -16.31 0.59 -11.67
C LYS A 182 -15.46 0.78 -12.93
N VAL A 183 -14.86 -0.28 -13.46
CA VAL A 183 -13.98 -0.23 -14.62
C VAL A 183 -14.67 -0.88 -15.82
N PRO A 184 -15.27 -0.08 -16.73
CA PRO A 184 -15.87 -0.61 -17.94
C PRO A 184 -14.84 -1.39 -18.78
N ASN A 185 -15.26 -2.50 -19.36
CA ASN A 185 -14.40 -3.35 -20.20
C ASN A 185 -13.11 -3.82 -19.50
N PHE A 186 -13.20 -4.09 -18.18
CA PHE A 186 -12.04 -4.51 -17.35
C PHE A 186 -11.19 -5.61 -18.00
N SER A 187 -11.80 -6.54 -18.72
CA SER A 187 -11.11 -7.65 -19.40
C SER A 187 -10.20 -7.22 -20.55
N THR A 188 -10.32 -5.98 -21.06
CA THR A 188 -9.47 -5.48 -22.15
C THR A 188 -8.15 -4.88 -21.64
N TYR A 189 -8.06 -4.63 -20.36
CA TYR A 189 -6.88 -4.05 -19.74
C TYR A 189 -5.84 -5.11 -19.39
N LYS A 190 -4.56 -4.76 -19.50
CA LYS A 190 -3.47 -5.54 -18.92
C LYS A 190 -3.48 -5.32 -17.40
N ILE A 191 -3.57 -6.40 -16.64
CA ILE A 191 -3.69 -6.33 -15.18
C ILE A 191 -2.32 -6.50 -14.51
N TRP A 192 -2.04 -5.64 -13.53
CA TRP A 192 -0.82 -5.68 -12.74
C TRP A 192 -1.15 -5.70 -11.24
N GLY A 193 -0.58 -6.67 -10.51
CA GLY A 193 -0.63 -6.73 -9.05
C GLY A 193 0.50 -5.92 -8.42
N ALA A 194 0.18 -5.17 -7.38
CA ALA A 194 1.09 -4.38 -6.54
C ALA A 194 0.71 -4.54 -5.07
N GLY A 195 1.58 -4.10 -4.16
CA GLY A 195 1.39 -4.26 -2.72
C GLY A 195 1.68 -5.69 -2.24
N GLY A 196 1.95 -5.84 -0.94
CA GLY A 196 2.29 -7.14 -0.34
C GLY A 196 1.17 -8.16 -0.46
N GLY A 197 -0.09 -7.74 -0.36
CA GLY A 197 -1.25 -8.60 -0.52
C GLY A 197 -1.37 -9.24 -1.90
N SER A 198 -0.82 -8.61 -2.95
CA SER A 198 -0.84 -9.21 -4.28
C SER A 198 0.04 -10.48 -4.38
N LEU A 199 1.10 -10.56 -3.57
CA LEU A 199 1.94 -11.74 -3.46
C LEU A 199 1.25 -12.85 -2.67
N ASP A 200 0.62 -12.51 -1.54
CA ASP A 200 -0.10 -13.48 -0.70
C ASP A 200 -1.36 -14.05 -1.40
N LEU A 201 -1.93 -13.30 -2.34
CA LEU A 201 -3.11 -13.69 -3.12
C LEU A 201 -2.78 -14.13 -4.55
N GLN A 202 -1.51 -14.36 -4.88
CA GLN A 202 -1.04 -14.57 -6.25
C GLN A 202 -1.80 -15.68 -6.97
N ASP A 203 -2.01 -16.82 -6.32
CA ASP A 203 -2.68 -17.98 -6.93
C ASP A 203 -4.17 -17.70 -7.15
N ALA A 204 -4.86 -17.15 -6.15
CA ALA A 204 -6.27 -16.75 -6.27
C ALA A 204 -6.47 -15.65 -7.33
N LEU A 205 -5.52 -14.71 -7.46
CA LEU A 205 -5.55 -13.70 -8.52
C LEU A 205 -5.37 -14.33 -9.90
N ARG A 206 -4.43 -15.26 -10.07
CA ARG A 206 -4.21 -15.97 -11.33
C ARG A 206 -5.42 -16.80 -11.74
N GLU A 207 -6.05 -17.49 -10.79
CA GLU A 207 -7.24 -18.29 -11.04
C GLU A 207 -8.42 -17.42 -11.51
N ASN A 208 -8.63 -16.26 -10.91
CA ASN A 208 -9.76 -15.36 -11.24
C ASN A 208 -9.53 -14.45 -12.45
N LEU A 209 -8.28 -14.17 -12.82
CA LEU A 209 -7.90 -13.24 -13.89
C LEU A 209 -7.26 -13.93 -15.10
N GLY A 210 -6.79 -15.16 -14.95
CA GLY A 210 -6.05 -15.90 -15.97
C GLY A 210 -4.66 -15.30 -16.22
N ASN A 211 -4.60 -14.06 -16.69
CA ASN A 211 -3.35 -13.39 -17.04
C ASN A 211 -3.16 -12.12 -16.21
N ILE A 212 -2.44 -12.22 -15.10
CA ILE A 212 -2.00 -11.10 -14.27
C ILE A 212 -0.47 -11.04 -14.23
N ASN A 213 0.08 -9.84 -14.36
CA ASN A 213 1.50 -9.56 -14.13
C ASN A 213 1.67 -8.94 -12.74
N PHE A 214 2.91 -8.91 -12.24
CA PHE A 214 3.23 -8.23 -11.00
C PHE A 214 4.25 -7.13 -11.28
N VAL A 215 4.08 -5.98 -10.66
CA VAL A 215 5.05 -4.89 -10.77
C VAL A 215 6.40 -5.32 -10.19
N PRO A 216 7.52 -4.73 -10.61
CA PRO A 216 8.80 -5.01 -9.98
C PRO A 216 8.75 -4.74 -8.48
N ASP A 217 9.09 -5.77 -7.66
CA ASP A 217 9.06 -5.72 -6.21
C ASP A 217 7.72 -5.18 -5.64
N PRO A 218 6.63 -5.95 -5.73
CA PRO A 218 5.29 -5.47 -5.41
C PRO A 218 5.16 -4.87 -4.00
N LEU A 219 5.85 -5.44 -3.01
CA LEU A 219 5.81 -4.99 -1.61
C LEU A 219 6.30 -3.55 -1.45
N PHE A 220 7.36 -3.17 -2.18
CA PHE A 220 7.97 -1.84 -2.10
C PHE A 220 7.66 -0.96 -3.31
N SER A 221 6.78 -1.37 -4.20
CA SER A 221 6.49 -0.65 -5.44
C SER A 221 5.99 0.79 -5.21
N ASN A 222 5.16 1.02 -4.21
CA ASN A 222 4.69 2.37 -3.88
C ASN A 222 5.83 3.29 -3.42
N VAL A 223 6.72 2.83 -2.55
CA VAL A 223 7.84 3.66 -2.08
C VAL A 223 8.87 3.91 -3.18
N LYS A 224 9.12 2.92 -4.04
CA LYS A 224 9.98 3.09 -5.22
C LYS A 224 9.37 4.07 -6.22
N GLY A 225 8.06 3.97 -6.46
CA GLY A 225 7.33 4.92 -7.30
C GLY A 225 7.32 6.33 -6.72
N ASN A 226 7.16 6.47 -5.41
CA ASN A 226 7.26 7.78 -4.72
C ASN A 226 8.64 8.41 -4.91
N LYS A 227 9.72 7.62 -4.86
CA LYS A 227 11.08 8.09 -5.16
C LYS A 227 11.17 8.62 -6.59
N LEU A 228 10.71 7.85 -7.58
CA LEU A 228 10.72 8.28 -8.99
C LEU A 228 9.91 9.57 -9.22
N ILE A 229 8.78 9.73 -8.52
CA ILE A 229 7.97 10.96 -8.56
C ILE A 229 8.72 12.13 -7.94
N ALA A 230 9.41 11.93 -6.82
CA ALA A 230 10.23 12.96 -6.18
C ALA A 230 11.35 13.44 -7.10
N GLU A 231 12.07 12.51 -7.73
CA GLU A 231 13.14 12.80 -8.70
C GLU A 231 12.60 13.59 -9.91
N ALA A 232 11.48 13.16 -10.47
CA ALA A 232 10.86 13.86 -11.60
C ALA A 232 10.34 15.26 -11.24
N LYS A 233 9.82 15.44 -10.01
CA LYS A 233 9.21 16.70 -9.55
C LYS A 233 10.23 17.72 -9.10
N TRP A 234 11.32 17.29 -8.47
CA TRP A 234 12.25 18.18 -7.79
C TRP A 234 13.68 18.15 -8.36
N GLY A 235 13.94 17.30 -9.36
CA GLY A 235 15.12 17.38 -10.21
C GLY A 235 16.44 17.12 -9.47
N LYS A 236 16.55 15.98 -8.80
CA LYS A 236 17.84 15.56 -8.23
C LYS A 236 18.22 14.18 -8.74
#